data_3cde85c9c0c50a912236e08d249058f9
#
_entry.id   3cde85c9c0c50a912236e08d249058f9
#
_cell.length_a   1.000
_cell.length_b   1.000
_cell.length_c   1.000
_cell.angle_alpha   90.00
_cell.angle_beta   90.00
_cell.angle_gamma   90.00
#
_symmetry.space_group_name_H-M   'P 1'
#
loop_
_entity.id
_entity.type
_entity.pdbx_description
1 polymer ?
#
loop_
_entity_poly.entity_id
_entity_poly.type
_entity_poly.pdbx_seq_one_letter_code
_entity_poly.pdbx_strand_id
1 'polypeptide(L)'
;MTISARHLLVVDDEPHIGLVLRPFLEQLGYRVSIAKTLGEARSAMRATPATDGLLLDIHLPDGSGLDFLRDLRSQRGTARIPVLVLTAEGEDRVLREARRLGAALVTKPFSPTKLSQRIAIMFGDADADSPDPDAPPPKGEPR
;
A
#
# COMPACT_ATOMS: atom_id res chain seq x y z
N MET A 1 14.27 23.40 5.52
CA MET A 1 12.82 23.33 5.28
C MET A 1 12.27 21.99 5.71
N THR A 2 11.20 22.02 6.46
CA THR A 2 10.60 20.79 6.92
C THR A 2 9.54 20.34 5.92
N ILE A 3 9.67 19.11 5.46
CA ILE A 3 8.66 18.51 4.59
C ILE A 3 7.66 17.80 5.50
N SER A 4 6.38 18.09 5.30
CA SER A 4 5.33 17.41 6.04
C SER A 4 5.40 15.92 5.76
N ALA A 5 5.48 15.13 6.81
CA ALA A 5 5.50 13.68 6.65
C ALA A 5 4.16 13.20 6.15
N ARG A 6 4.18 12.36 5.11
CA ARG A 6 2.97 11.72 4.63
C ARG A 6 2.52 10.65 5.61
N HIS A 7 1.23 10.54 5.79
CA HIS A 7 0.64 9.58 6.71
C HIS A 7 0.14 8.36 5.94
N LEU A 8 0.75 7.23 6.25
CA LEU A 8 0.38 5.94 5.68
C LEU A 8 -0.48 5.16 6.67
N LEU A 9 -1.59 4.65 6.21
CA LEU A 9 -2.38 3.70 6.97
C LEU A 9 -2.11 2.30 6.41
N VAL A 10 -1.59 1.43 7.25
CA VAL A 10 -1.30 0.04 6.87
C VAL A 10 -2.43 -0.82 7.41
N VAL A 11 -3.18 -1.45 6.52
CA VAL A 11 -4.32 -2.29 6.88
C VAL A 11 -3.92 -3.74 6.64
N ASP A 12 -3.49 -4.41 7.70
CA ASP A 12 -2.99 -5.77 7.63
C ASP A 12 -3.01 -6.34 9.05
N ASP A 13 -3.52 -7.56 9.21
CA ASP A 13 -3.61 -8.19 10.52
C ASP A 13 -2.35 -8.95 10.93
N GLU A 14 -1.34 -8.98 10.09
CA GLU A 14 -0.12 -9.71 10.36
C GLU A 14 0.79 -8.95 11.34
N PRO A 15 1.18 -9.57 12.48
CA PRO A 15 2.00 -8.86 13.47
C PRO A 15 3.34 -8.37 12.94
N HIS A 16 3.96 -9.08 12.01
CA HIS A 16 5.23 -8.69 11.40
C HIS A 16 5.18 -7.33 10.74
N ILE A 17 4.04 -6.97 10.18
CA ILE A 17 3.89 -5.70 9.50
C ILE A 17 4.18 -4.55 10.45
N GLY A 18 3.58 -4.59 11.65
CA GLY A 18 3.83 -3.55 12.63
C GLY A 18 5.24 -3.55 13.17
N LEU A 19 5.80 -4.74 13.40
CA LEU A 19 7.13 -4.86 14.02
C LEU A 19 8.26 -4.51 13.06
N VAL A 20 8.12 -4.83 11.79
CA VAL A 20 9.20 -4.68 10.81
C VAL A 20 8.99 -3.48 9.92
N LEU A 21 7.82 -3.35 9.32
CA LEU A 21 7.58 -2.29 8.34
C LEU A 21 7.45 -0.92 8.97
N ARG A 22 6.80 -0.81 10.12
CA ARG A 22 6.60 0.49 10.73
C ARG A 22 7.90 1.23 11.00
N PRO A 23 8.89 0.64 11.69
CA PRO A 23 10.15 1.36 11.92
C PRO A 23 10.87 1.70 10.62
N PHE A 24 10.83 0.78 9.65
CA PHE A 24 11.47 1.00 8.36
C PHE A 24 10.86 2.21 7.64
N LEU A 25 9.54 2.27 7.58
CA LEU A 25 8.85 3.37 6.89
C LEU A 25 9.00 4.68 7.65
N GLU A 26 9.00 4.63 8.97
CA GLU A 26 9.20 5.84 9.77
C GLU A 26 10.59 6.42 9.58
N GLN A 27 11.60 5.57 9.41
CA GLN A 27 12.96 6.04 9.11
C GLN A 27 13.02 6.75 7.76
N LEU A 28 12.13 6.40 6.84
CA LEU A 28 12.05 7.07 5.54
C LEU A 28 11.27 8.38 5.58
N GLY A 29 10.71 8.71 6.73
CA GLY A 29 10.01 9.97 6.92
C GLY A 29 8.49 9.89 6.89
N TYR A 30 7.93 8.69 6.77
CA TYR A 30 6.48 8.53 6.83
C TYR A 30 5.99 8.48 8.26
N ARG A 31 4.76 8.95 8.47
CA ARG A 31 4.03 8.63 9.68
C ARG A 31 3.18 7.41 9.38
N VAL A 32 3.13 6.46 10.31
CA VAL A 32 2.50 5.17 10.05
C VAL A 32 1.47 4.86 11.13
N SER A 33 0.26 4.55 10.69
CA SER A 33 -0.78 3.99 11.54
C SER A 33 -1.09 2.59 11.05
N ILE A 34 -1.47 1.70 11.96
CA ILE A 34 -1.76 0.31 11.61
C ILE A 34 -3.17 -0.03 12.05
N ALA A 35 -3.93 -0.62 11.13
CA ALA A 35 -5.25 -1.16 11.39
C ALA A 35 -5.22 -2.64 11.09
N LYS A 36 -5.69 -3.45 12.01
CA LYS A 36 -5.68 -4.90 11.87
C LYS A 36 -6.98 -5.45 11.34
N THR A 37 -8.01 -4.60 11.26
CA THR A 37 -9.32 -4.97 10.76
C THR A 37 -9.86 -3.84 9.89
N LEU A 38 -10.88 -4.13 9.11
CA LEU A 38 -11.56 -3.10 8.32
C LEU A 38 -12.27 -2.09 9.22
N GLY A 39 -12.80 -2.53 10.36
CA GLY A 39 -13.39 -1.62 11.33
C GLY A 39 -12.39 -0.61 11.85
N GLU A 40 -11.19 -1.07 12.21
CA GLU A 40 -10.11 -0.18 12.63
C GLU A 40 -9.69 0.77 11.51
N ALA A 41 -9.66 0.25 10.28
CA ALA A 41 -9.29 1.08 9.13
C ALA A 41 -10.31 2.20 8.91
N ARG A 42 -11.59 1.90 9.02
CA ARG A 42 -12.63 2.92 8.88
C ARG A 42 -12.51 3.99 9.96
N SER A 43 -12.25 3.59 11.19
CA SER A 43 -12.02 4.54 12.28
C SER A 43 -10.80 5.41 12.03
N ALA A 44 -9.71 4.80 11.57
CA ALA A 44 -8.47 5.52 11.28
C ALA A 44 -8.65 6.54 10.15
N MET A 45 -9.46 6.19 9.14
CA MET A 45 -9.72 7.11 8.03
C MET A 45 -10.48 8.37 8.47
N ARG A 46 -11.22 8.29 9.56
CA ARG A 46 -11.95 9.43 10.11
C ARG A 46 -11.13 10.22 11.12
N ALA A 47 -9.98 9.69 11.53
CA ALA A 47 -9.16 10.33 12.54
C ALA A 47 -8.25 11.39 11.92
N THR A 48 -7.66 12.22 12.77
CA THR A 48 -6.63 13.17 12.35
C THR A 48 -5.30 12.71 12.90
N PRO A 49 -4.19 12.92 12.16
CA PRO A 49 -4.13 13.58 10.86
C PRO A 49 -4.72 12.71 9.75
N ALA A 50 -5.09 13.35 8.65
CA ALA A 50 -5.67 12.65 7.51
C ALA A 50 -4.69 11.62 6.95
N THR A 51 -5.23 10.54 6.42
CA THR A 51 -4.45 9.52 5.75
C THR A 51 -4.13 9.97 4.33
N ASP A 52 -2.86 9.92 3.96
CA ASP A 52 -2.42 10.31 2.62
C ASP A 52 -2.35 9.14 1.67
N GLY A 53 -2.18 7.94 2.18
CA GLY A 53 -2.14 6.74 1.36
C GLY A 53 -2.37 5.49 2.19
N LEU A 54 -2.78 4.42 1.54
CA LEU A 54 -3.05 3.14 2.19
C LEU A 54 -2.19 2.03 1.64
N LEU A 55 -1.74 1.15 2.55
CA LEU A 55 -1.27 -0.19 2.21
C LEU A 55 -2.37 -1.14 2.67
N LEU A 56 -2.95 -1.90 1.77
CA LEU A 56 -4.19 -2.61 2.05
C LEU A 56 -4.07 -4.09 1.70
N ASP A 57 -4.11 -4.93 2.73
CA ASP A 57 -4.24 -6.37 2.55
C ASP A 57 -5.66 -6.71 2.11
N ILE A 58 -5.79 -7.79 1.36
CA ILE A 58 -7.10 -8.21 0.84
C ILE A 58 -7.84 -9.10 1.84
N HIS A 59 -7.11 -9.97 2.52
CA HIS A 59 -7.72 -10.94 3.43
C HIS A 59 -7.60 -10.46 4.87
N LEU A 60 -8.70 -9.95 5.40
CA LEU A 60 -8.76 -9.42 6.76
C LEU A 60 -9.78 -10.20 7.58
N PRO A 61 -9.67 -10.17 8.92
CA PRO A 61 -10.56 -10.98 9.76
C PRO A 61 -12.04 -10.65 9.60
N ASP A 62 -12.37 -9.40 9.30
CA ASP A 62 -13.75 -8.93 9.22
C ASP A 62 -14.20 -8.60 7.81
N GLY A 63 -13.49 -9.05 6.79
CA GLY A 63 -13.96 -8.89 5.43
C GLY A 63 -12.86 -8.78 4.39
N SER A 64 -13.27 -8.36 3.20
CA SER A 64 -12.38 -8.23 2.05
C SER A 64 -11.86 -6.81 1.89
N GLY A 65 -10.55 -6.70 1.71
CA GLY A 65 -9.93 -5.42 1.39
C GLY A 65 -10.43 -4.84 0.07
N LEU A 66 -10.81 -5.69 -0.88
CA LEU A 66 -11.39 -5.20 -2.15
C LEU A 66 -12.70 -4.47 -1.93
N ASP A 67 -13.55 -4.97 -1.05
CA ASP A 67 -14.81 -4.29 -0.74
C ASP A 67 -14.54 -2.94 -0.11
N PHE A 68 -13.56 -2.89 0.78
CA PHE A 68 -13.14 -1.63 1.39
C PHE A 68 -12.62 -0.66 0.33
N LEU A 69 -11.83 -1.13 -0.61
CA LEU A 69 -11.31 -0.31 -1.71
C LEU A 69 -12.45 0.24 -2.57
N ARG A 70 -13.45 -0.58 -2.89
CA ARG A 70 -14.62 -0.13 -3.64
C ARG A 70 -15.33 0.98 -2.90
N ASP A 71 -15.52 0.81 -1.58
CA ASP A 71 -16.15 1.84 -0.75
C ASP A 71 -15.38 3.14 -0.80
N LEU A 72 -14.05 3.09 -0.69
CA LEU A 72 -13.22 4.28 -0.77
C LEU A 72 -13.39 5.00 -2.09
N ARG A 73 -13.41 4.25 -3.19
CA ARG A 73 -13.52 4.83 -4.54
C ARG A 73 -14.90 5.42 -4.80
N SER A 74 -15.92 4.98 -4.08
CA SER A 74 -17.29 5.47 -4.27
C SER A 74 -17.58 6.75 -3.49
N GLN A 75 -16.70 7.18 -2.59
CA GLN A 75 -16.92 8.35 -1.75
C GLN A 75 -16.00 9.50 -2.17
N ARG A 76 -16.55 10.71 -2.21
CA ARG A 76 -15.81 11.88 -2.67
C ARG A 76 -14.52 12.13 -1.91
N GLY A 77 -14.57 11.99 -0.60
CA GLY A 77 -13.42 12.32 0.24
C GLY A 77 -12.26 11.36 0.11
N THR A 78 -12.51 10.16 -0.43
CA THR A 78 -11.49 9.10 -0.50
C THR A 78 -11.33 8.53 -1.91
N ALA A 79 -12.09 9.05 -2.89
CA ALA A 79 -12.13 8.46 -4.24
C ALA A 79 -10.77 8.43 -4.92
N ARG A 80 -9.87 9.34 -4.57
CA ARG A 80 -8.57 9.46 -5.23
C ARG A 80 -7.39 9.14 -4.33
N ILE A 81 -7.65 8.64 -3.12
CA ILE A 81 -6.54 8.33 -2.22
C ILE A 81 -5.67 7.23 -2.84
N PRO A 82 -4.34 7.41 -2.84
CA PRO A 82 -3.45 6.36 -3.35
C PRO A 82 -3.55 5.11 -2.48
N VAL A 83 -3.69 3.95 -3.12
CA VAL A 83 -3.77 2.66 -2.43
C VAL A 83 -2.80 1.69 -3.08
N LEU A 84 -2.02 1.03 -2.24
CA LEU A 84 -1.14 -0.07 -2.64
C LEU A 84 -1.72 -1.35 -2.04
N VAL A 85 -2.19 -2.23 -2.90
CA VAL A 85 -2.80 -3.50 -2.47
C VAL A 85 -1.70 -4.54 -2.28
N LEU A 86 -1.73 -5.18 -1.12
CA LEU A 86 -0.80 -6.26 -0.76
C LEU A 86 -1.54 -7.57 -1.06
N THR A 87 -1.01 -8.35 -1.99
CA THR A 87 -1.73 -9.53 -2.47
C THR A 87 -0.83 -10.74 -2.52
N ALA A 88 -1.42 -11.93 -2.45
CA ALA A 88 -0.69 -13.18 -2.62
C ALA A 88 -0.53 -13.52 -4.09
N GLU A 89 0.50 -14.31 -4.40
CA GLU A 89 0.70 -14.81 -5.74
C GLU A 89 -0.48 -15.71 -6.14
N GLY A 90 -0.87 -15.64 -7.41
CA GLY A 90 -1.94 -16.47 -7.92
C GLY A 90 -3.34 -15.91 -7.79
N GLU A 91 -3.48 -14.72 -7.25
CA GLU A 91 -4.79 -14.08 -7.10
C GLU A 91 -5.08 -13.13 -8.27
N ASP A 92 -5.14 -13.67 -9.48
CA ASP A 92 -5.28 -12.85 -10.69
C ASP A 92 -6.56 -12.02 -10.71
N ARG A 93 -7.64 -12.57 -10.18
CA ARG A 93 -8.92 -11.87 -10.11
C ARG A 93 -8.82 -10.64 -9.22
N VAL A 94 -8.15 -10.78 -8.09
CA VAL A 94 -7.91 -9.67 -7.16
C VAL A 94 -7.06 -8.60 -7.84
N LEU A 95 -6.02 -9.02 -8.56
CA LEU A 95 -5.13 -8.10 -9.26
C LEU A 95 -5.91 -7.27 -10.28
N ARG A 96 -6.75 -7.90 -11.08
CA ARG A 96 -7.52 -7.20 -12.10
C ARG A 96 -8.48 -6.20 -11.49
N GLU A 97 -9.19 -6.60 -10.44
CA GLU A 97 -10.17 -5.72 -9.80
C GLU A 97 -9.48 -4.55 -9.13
N ALA A 98 -8.38 -4.78 -8.44
CA ALA A 98 -7.63 -3.71 -7.80
C ALA A 98 -7.12 -2.70 -8.82
N ARG A 99 -6.62 -3.16 -9.95
CA ARG A 99 -6.19 -2.27 -11.03
C ARG A 99 -7.34 -1.45 -11.59
N ARG A 100 -8.49 -2.06 -11.77
CA ARG A 100 -9.68 -1.33 -12.21
C ARG A 100 -10.06 -0.21 -11.25
N LEU A 101 -9.82 -0.44 -9.98
CA LEU A 101 -10.09 0.55 -8.93
C LEU A 101 -8.94 1.54 -8.75
N GLY A 102 -7.97 1.51 -9.65
CA GLY A 102 -6.88 2.49 -9.64
C GLY A 102 -5.84 2.26 -8.56
N ALA A 103 -5.74 1.07 -8.01
CA ALA A 103 -4.74 0.75 -7.00
C ALA A 103 -3.46 0.25 -7.63
N ALA A 104 -2.33 0.54 -6.98
CA ALA A 104 -1.06 -0.12 -7.27
C ALA A 104 -1.03 -1.44 -6.53
N LEU A 105 -0.08 -2.31 -6.88
CA LEU A 105 -0.03 -3.66 -6.36
C LEU A 105 1.38 -4.05 -5.98
N VAL A 106 1.51 -4.83 -4.91
CA VAL A 106 2.74 -5.54 -4.60
C VAL A 106 2.36 -6.93 -4.13
N THR A 107 3.13 -7.93 -4.61
CA THR A 107 2.86 -9.34 -4.31
C THR A 107 3.69 -9.78 -3.10
N LYS A 108 3.04 -10.45 -2.16
CA LYS A 108 3.73 -11.07 -1.03
C LYS A 108 4.41 -12.36 -1.48
N PRO A 109 5.59 -12.69 -0.98
CA PRO A 109 6.40 -11.89 -0.08
C PRO A 109 7.12 -10.76 -0.82
N PHE A 110 7.37 -9.67 -0.11
CA PHE A 110 8.10 -8.52 -0.68
C PHE A 110 9.19 -8.10 0.30
N SER A 111 10.24 -7.48 -0.24
CA SER A 111 11.28 -6.87 0.60
C SER A 111 10.82 -5.48 1.04
N PRO A 112 11.31 -4.99 2.19
CA PRO A 112 11.05 -3.60 2.57
C PRO A 112 11.47 -2.59 1.51
N THR A 113 12.60 -2.83 0.84
CA THR A 113 13.07 -1.94 -0.22
C THR A 113 12.09 -1.88 -1.39
N LYS A 114 11.60 -3.03 -1.83
CA LYS A 114 10.62 -3.07 -2.91
C LYS A 114 9.33 -2.35 -2.51
N LEU A 115 8.88 -2.58 -1.28
CA LEU A 115 7.69 -1.91 -0.77
C LEU A 115 7.85 -0.40 -0.77
N SER A 116 8.97 0.11 -0.24
CA SER A 116 9.20 1.55 -0.18
C SER A 116 9.25 2.16 -1.57
N GLN A 117 9.82 1.45 -2.55
CA GLN A 117 9.86 1.91 -3.91
C GLN A 117 8.46 1.99 -4.52
N ARG A 118 7.61 0.99 -4.27
CA ARG A 118 6.23 1.01 -4.73
C ARG A 118 5.43 2.14 -4.09
N ILE A 119 5.68 2.41 -2.82
CA ILE A 119 5.04 3.53 -2.13
C ILE A 119 5.43 4.86 -2.77
N ALA A 120 6.71 5.04 -3.06
CA ALA A 120 7.19 6.27 -3.70
C ALA A 120 6.55 6.48 -5.07
N ILE A 121 6.44 5.40 -5.86
CA ILE A 121 5.77 5.46 -7.16
C ILE A 121 4.30 5.83 -6.99
N MET A 122 3.63 5.22 -6.03
CA MET A 122 2.23 5.48 -5.73
C MET A 122 1.96 6.95 -5.43
N PHE A 123 2.88 7.60 -4.73
CA PHE A 123 2.76 9.02 -4.41
C PHE A 123 3.30 9.95 -5.50
N GLY A 124 3.85 9.38 -6.58
CA GLY A 124 4.46 10.20 -7.63
C GLY A 124 5.84 10.73 -7.29
N ASP A 125 6.48 10.18 -6.27
CA ASP A 125 7.82 10.61 -5.84
C ASP A 125 8.93 9.91 -6.60
N ALA A 126 8.60 8.88 -7.39
CA ALA A 126 9.55 8.15 -8.20
C ALA A 126 8.86 7.70 -9.49
N ASP A 127 9.65 7.52 -10.54
CA ASP A 127 9.14 7.08 -11.84
C ASP A 127 8.78 5.59 -11.80
N ALA A 128 7.70 5.24 -12.47
CA ALA A 128 7.32 3.84 -12.64
C ALA A 128 8.39 3.04 -13.37
N ASP A 129 9.22 3.71 -14.16
CA ASP A 129 10.31 3.08 -14.90
C ASP A 129 11.59 2.90 -14.06
N SER A 130 11.58 3.34 -12.82
CA SER A 130 12.73 3.15 -11.93
C SER A 130 13.01 1.66 -11.75
N PRO A 131 14.30 1.26 -11.69
CA PRO A 131 14.62 -0.15 -11.51
C PRO A 131 14.06 -0.71 -10.23
N ASP A 132 13.45 -1.89 -10.33
CA ASP A 132 13.00 -2.64 -9.17
C ASP A 132 14.23 -3.38 -8.61
N PRO A 133 14.65 -3.13 -7.36
CA PRO A 133 15.84 -3.77 -6.81
C PRO A 133 15.72 -5.29 -6.70
N ASP A 134 14.49 -5.82 -6.69
CA ASP A 134 14.25 -7.25 -6.59
C ASP A 134 13.93 -7.89 -7.94
N ALA A 135 13.91 -7.11 -9.01
CA ALA A 135 13.57 -7.65 -10.32
C ALA A 135 14.74 -8.42 -10.92
N PRO A 136 14.47 -9.51 -11.67
CA PRO A 136 15.52 -10.18 -12.42
C PRO A 136 16.01 -9.30 -13.55
N PRO A 137 17.24 -9.51 -14.06
CA PRO A 137 17.71 -8.75 -15.20
C PRO A 137 16.84 -9.00 -16.44
N PRO A 138 16.72 -8.02 -17.33
CA PRO A 138 15.92 -8.19 -18.54
C PRO A 138 16.45 -9.34 -19.40
N LYS A 139 15.53 -10.13 -19.95
CA LYS A 139 15.89 -11.24 -20.81
C LYS A 139 16.31 -10.71 -22.18
N GLY A 140 17.36 -11.33 -22.73
CA GLY A 140 17.85 -10.97 -24.04
C GLY A 140 18.62 -9.66 -24.09
N GLU A 141 18.88 -9.06 -22.96
CA GLU A 141 19.65 -7.83 -22.90
C GLU A 141 21.12 -8.10 -23.25
N PRO A 142 21.68 -7.41 -24.21
CA PRO A 142 23.10 -7.59 -24.50
C PRO A 142 23.97 -7.07 -23.36
N ARG A 143 25.11 -7.67 -23.21
CA ARG A 143 26.06 -7.29 -22.18
C ARG A 143 27.16 -6.42 -22.79
#